data_b80711cb669a57e02606b39cfc3a26d2
#
_entry.id   b80711cb669a57e02606b39cfc3a26d2
#
_cell.length_a   1.000
_cell.length_b   1.000
_cell.length_c   1.000
_cell.angle_alpha   90.00
_cell.angle_beta   90.00
_cell.angle_gamma   90.00
#
_symmetry.space_group_name_H-M   'P 1'
#
loop_
_entity.id
_entity.type
_entity.pdbx_description
1 polymer ?
#
loop_
_entity_poly.entity_id
_entity_poly.type
_entity_poly.pdbx_seq_one_letter_code
_entity_poly.pdbx_strand_id
1 'polypeptide(L)'
;MVRGADTRPPAVYNDAILVIRYGGVVVKFKPLLDRWKKEAAPARTAKEYALRLELDDAARLHALAELFPGQPIEVIITDLLHAALDEIGAAMPYERGPKVISRDDQGDPVYEDIGLTPRFVELTRKFKKKLDVSG
;
A
#
# COMPACT_ATOMS: atom_id res chain seq x y z
N MET A 1 -25.83 -22.14 16.26
CA MET A 1 -24.43 -21.78 16.52
C MET A 1 -24.26 -20.28 16.42
N VAL A 2 -24.05 -19.61 17.52
CA VAL A 2 -23.91 -18.15 17.51
C VAL A 2 -22.51 -17.83 17.06
N ARG A 3 -22.40 -17.23 15.89
CA ARG A 3 -21.13 -16.60 15.50
C ARG A 3 -20.92 -15.38 16.39
N GLY A 4 -19.74 -15.26 16.99
CA GLY A 4 -19.36 -14.04 17.69
C GLY A 4 -19.61 -12.84 16.78
N ALA A 5 -20.11 -11.75 17.34
CA ALA A 5 -20.33 -10.53 16.56
C ALA A 5 -19.04 -10.12 15.87
N ASP A 6 -19.09 -10.01 14.56
CA ASP A 6 -17.98 -9.46 13.79
C ASP A 6 -17.85 -7.97 14.13
N THR A 7 -16.83 -7.63 14.88
CA THR A 7 -16.58 -6.25 15.34
C THR A 7 -15.93 -5.39 14.27
N ARG A 8 -15.67 -5.95 13.08
CA ARG A 8 -15.12 -5.19 11.98
C ARG A 8 -16.15 -4.23 11.40
N PRO A 9 -15.76 -3.00 11.07
CA PRO A 9 -16.69 -2.07 10.41
C PRO A 9 -17.13 -2.63 9.06
N PRO A 10 -18.37 -2.38 8.63
CA PRO A 10 -18.84 -2.85 7.34
C PRO A 10 -18.01 -2.23 6.21
N ALA A 11 -17.74 -3.03 5.19
CA ALA A 11 -17.15 -2.56 3.97
C ALA A 11 -18.11 -1.60 3.24
N VAL A 12 -17.62 -0.42 2.87
CA VAL A 12 -18.38 0.53 2.06
C VAL A 12 -18.06 0.29 0.60
N TYR A 13 -19.03 -0.16 -0.16
CA TYR A 13 -18.92 -0.35 -1.60
C TYR A 13 -19.29 0.94 -2.31
N ASN A 14 -18.32 1.50 -3.01
CA ASN A 14 -18.53 2.54 -4.00
C ASN A 14 -18.23 1.92 -5.37
N ASP A 15 -18.87 2.36 -6.44
CA ASP A 15 -18.72 1.81 -7.81
C ASP A 15 -17.27 1.76 -8.31
N ALA A 16 -16.36 2.50 -7.72
CA ALA A 16 -14.96 2.56 -8.08
C ALA A 16 -14.00 1.94 -7.04
N ILE A 17 -14.34 1.91 -5.75
CA ILE A 17 -13.37 1.61 -4.67
C ILE A 17 -14.06 0.87 -3.52
N LEU A 18 -13.52 -0.29 -3.16
CA LEU A 18 -13.79 -0.90 -1.86
C LEU A 18 -12.90 -0.21 -0.82
N VAL A 19 -13.51 0.51 0.11
CA VAL A 19 -12.81 1.19 1.20
C VAL A 19 -13.07 0.44 2.49
N ILE A 20 -12.03 -0.10 3.10
CA ILE A 20 -12.10 -0.73 4.41
C ILE A 20 -11.43 0.20 5.41
N ARG A 21 -12.20 0.62 6.42
CA ARG A 21 -11.66 1.36 7.56
C ARG A 21 -11.34 0.41 8.69
N TYR A 22 -10.10 0.37 9.08
CA TYR A 22 -9.64 -0.42 10.21
C TYR A 22 -8.69 0.42 11.06
N GLY A 23 -9.00 0.62 12.34
CA GLY A 23 -8.16 1.43 13.23
C GLY A 23 -7.90 2.86 12.78
N GLY A 24 -8.84 3.49 12.06
CA GLY A 24 -8.69 4.85 11.52
C GLY A 24 -7.90 4.94 10.20
N VAL A 25 -7.38 3.84 9.70
CA VAL A 25 -6.70 3.77 8.40
C VAL A 25 -7.70 3.42 7.30
N VAL A 26 -7.69 4.17 6.21
CA VAL A 26 -8.50 3.89 5.02
C VAL A 26 -7.60 3.24 3.98
N VAL A 27 -7.87 1.98 3.65
CA VAL A 27 -7.11 1.22 2.65
C VAL A 27 -7.99 0.92 1.45
N LYS A 28 -7.48 1.17 0.26
CA LYS A 28 -8.19 0.98 -1.02
C LYS A 28 -7.75 -0.34 -1.65
N PHE A 29 -8.59 -1.36 -1.58
CA PHE A 29 -8.26 -2.70 -2.07
C PHE A 29 -9.01 -3.12 -3.33
N LYS A 30 -10.06 -2.43 -3.75
CA LYS A 30 -10.80 -2.85 -4.94
C LYS A 30 -9.94 -2.91 -6.21
N PRO A 31 -9.08 -1.93 -6.51
CA PRO A 31 -8.18 -2.03 -7.66
C PRO A 31 -7.27 -3.26 -7.60
N LEU A 32 -6.81 -3.61 -6.39
CA LEU A 32 -5.98 -4.79 -6.17
C LEU A 32 -6.75 -6.09 -6.42
N LEU A 33 -7.96 -6.20 -5.91
CA LEU A 33 -8.83 -7.36 -6.14
C LEU A 33 -9.18 -7.53 -7.62
N ASP A 34 -9.45 -6.45 -8.33
CA ASP A 34 -9.73 -6.46 -9.76
C ASP A 34 -8.51 -6.91 -10.57
N ARG A 35 -7.31 -6.46 -10.18
CA ARG A 35 -6.05 -6.89 -10.78
C ARG A 35 -5.80 -8.38 -10.59
N TRP A 36 -6.02 -8.92 -9.41
CA TRP A 36 -5.87 -10.35 -9.13
C TRP A 36 -6.76 -11.25 -9.98
N LYS A 37 -7.85 -10.71 -10.51
CA LYS A 37 -8.72 -11.44 -11.44
C LYS A 37 -8.21 -11.46 -12.87
N LYS A 38 -7.35 -10.53 -13.25
CA LYS A 38 -7.07 -10.22 -14.66
C LYS A 38 -5.62 -10.31 -15.10
N GLU A 39 -4.63 -10.14 -14.23
CA GLU A 39 -3.27 -9.80 -14.65
C GLU A 39 -2.17 -10.75 -14.21
N ALA A 40 -1.11 -10.80 -15.04
CA ALA A 40 0.15 -11.42 -14.71
C ALA A 40 0.92 -10.61 -13.65
N ALA A 41 1.80 -11.30 -12.91
CA ALA A 41 2.60 -10.67 -11.87
C ALA A 41 3.60 -9.64 -12.44
N PRO A 42 3.83 -8.49 -11.77
CA PRO A 42 4.85 -7.53 -12.16
C PRO A 42 6.26 -8.08 -11.95
N ALA A 43 7.25 -7.40 -12.55
CA ALA A 43 8.67 -7.74 -12.39
C ALA A 43 9.10 -7.71 -10.91
N ARG A 44 9.94 -8.66 -10.53
CA ARG A 44 10.45 -8.84 -9.15
C ARG A 44 11.92 -8.47 -9.06
N THR A 45 12.39 -8.16 -7.85
CA THR A 45 13.82 -7.99 -7.58
C THR A 45 14.55 -9.34 -7.64
N ALA A 46 15.85 -9.31 -7.95
CA ALA A 46 16.70 -10.49 -7.83
C ALA A 46 16.96 -10.87 -6.36
N LYS A 47 16.96 -9.90 -5.45
CA LYS A 47 17.16 -10.12 -4.02
C LYS A 47 15.92 -10.75 -3.39
N GLU A 48 16.12 -11.83 -2.68
CA GLU A 48 15.08 -12.45 -1.86
C GLU A 48 15.06 -11.90 -0.43
N TYR A 49 13.87 -11.82 0.14
CA TYR A 49 13.64 -11.43 1.53
C TYR A 49 12.98 -12.58 2.27
N ALA A 50 13.70 -13.22 3.17
CA ALA A 50 13.16 -14.29 4.01
C ALA A 50 12.43 -13.69 5.22
N LEU A 51 11.14 -14.01 5.34
CA LEU A 51 10.27 -13.48 6.38
C LEU A 51 9.56 -14.62 7.11
N ARG A 52 9.34 -14.41 8.41
CA ARG A 52 8.39 -15.21 9.20
C ARG A 52 7.21 -14.33 9.53
N LEU A 53 6.03 -14.78 9.14
CA LEU A 53 4.79 -14.03 9.33
C LEU A 53 4.16 -14.39 10.68
N GLU A 54 3.38 -13.48 11.21
CA GLU A 54 2.49 -13.79 12.33
C GLU A 54 1.48 -14.87 11.90
N LEU A 55 1.09 -15.73 12.82
CA LEU A 55 0.22 -16.87 12.52
C LEU A 55 -1.12 -16.43 11.90
N ASP A 56 -1.75 -15.41 12.47
CA ASP A 56 -3.02 -14.89 11.96
C ASP A 56 -2.89 -14.30 10.56
N ASP A 57 -1.81 -13.60 10.28
CA ASP A 57 -1.55 -13.02 8.97
C ASP A 57 -1.30 -14.10 7.93
N ALA A 58 -0.52 -15.11 8.27
CA ALA A 58 -0.30 -16.26 7.40
C ALA A 58 -1.63 -16.98 7.09
N ALA A 59 -2.47 -17.19 8.08
CA ALA A 59 -3.78 -17.81 7.90
C ALA A 59 -4.68 -16.99 6.95
N ARG A 60 -4.71 -15.69 7.09
CA ARG A 60 -5.46 -14.79 6.20
C ARG A 60 -4.94 -14.82 4.77
N LEU A 61 -3.63 -14.88 4.59
CA LEU A 61 -3.01 -14.98 3.26
C LEU A 61 -3.36 -16.29 2.57
N HIS A 62 -3.33 -17.40 3.28
CA HIS A 62 -3.76 -18.69 2.76
C HIS A 62 -5.26 -18.70 2.41
N ALA A 63 -6.10 -18.07 3.22
CA ALA A 63 -7.51 -17.90 2.92
C ALA A 63 -7.74 -17.09 1.63
N LEU A 64 -6.99 -16.01 1.43
CA LEU A 64 -7.05 -15.23 0.19
C LEU A 64 -6.61 -16.04 -1.01
N ALA A 65 -5.55 -16.82 -0.88
CA ALA A 65 -5.07 -17.70 -1.96
C ALA A 65 -6.09 -18.75 -2.36
N GLU A 66 -6.88 -19.25 -1.42
CA GLU A 66 -7.96 -20.18 -1.71
C GLU A 66 -9.16 -19.50 -2.38
N LEU A 67 -9.50 -18.27 -1.96
CA LEU A 67 -10.56 -17.47 -2.58
C LEU A 67 -10.20 -17.00 -4.01
N PHE A 68 -8.92 -16.83 -4.29
CA PHE A 68 -8.40 -16.35 -5.58
C PHE A 68 -7.38 -17.34 -6.15
N PRO A 69 -7.80 -18.55 -6.56
CA PRO A 69 -6.89 -19.64 -6.92
C PRO A 69 -6.01 -19.35 -8.15
N GLY A 70 -6.36 -18.36 -8.95
CA GLY A 70 -5.53 -17.90 -10.07
C GLY A 70 -4.29 -17.11 -9.67
N GLN A 71 -4.12 -16.78 -8.37
CA GLN A 71 -3.00 -15.98 -7.87
C GLN A 71 -2.15 -16.79 -6.90
N PRO A 72 -0.85 -16.98 -7.17
CA PRO A 72 0.07 -17.55 -6.18
C PRO A 72 0.11 -16.72 -4.91
N ILE A 73 0.33 -17.37 -3.75
CA ILE A 73 0.37 -16.68 -2.46
C ILE A 73 1.46 -15.60 -2.41
N GLU A 74 2.59 -15.83 -3.06
CA GLU A 74 3.69 -14.87 -3.15
C GLU A 74 3.27 -13.58 -3.87
N VAL A 75 2.45 -13.70 -4.90
CA VAL A 75 1.89 -12.55 -5.62
C VAL A 75 0.93 -11.77 -4.74
N ILE A 76 0.06 -12.47 -4.01
CA ILE A 76 -0.86 -11.85 -3.06
C ILE A 76 -0.08 -11.06 -2.00
N ILE A 77 0.95 -11.65 -1.40
CA ILE A 77 1.79 -11.00 -0.39
C ILE A 77 2.43 -9.72 -0.94
N THR A 78 3.04 -9.79 -2.11
CA THR A 78 3.73 -8.63 -2.69
C THR A 78 2.77 -7.55 -3.16
N ASP A 79 1.60 -7.91 -3.62
CA ASP A 79 0.56 -6.95 -4.00
C ASP A 79 -0.02 -6.22 -2.78
N LEU A 80 -0.24 -6.93 -1.68
CA LEU A 80 -0.66 -6.33 -0.41
C LEU A 80 0.41 -5.40 0.15
N LEU A 81 1.68 -5.81 0.08
CA LEU A 81 2.81 -4.99 0.51
C LEU A 81 2.91 -3.72 -0.31
N HIS A 82 2.73 -3.81 -1.63
CA HIS A 82 2.73 -2.64 -2.51
C HIS A 82 1.64 -1.64 -2.12
N ALA A 83 0.41 -2.12 -1.94
CA ALA A 83 -0.71 -1.29 -1.51
C ALA A 83 -0.46 -0.63 -0.14
N ALA A 84 0.11 -1.36 0.81
CA ALA A 84 0.46 -0.83 2.13
C ALA A 84 1.55 0.25 2.05
N LEU A 85 2.56 0.05 1.21
CA LEU A 85 3.63 1.04 1.01
C LEU A 85 3.12 2.32 0.35
N ASP A 86 2.20 2.21 -0.59
CA ASP A 86 1.53 3.39 -1.18
C ASP A 86 0.74 4.17 -0.13
N GLU A 87 0.00 3.48 0.73
CA GLU A 87 -0.76 4.12 1.80
C GLU A 87 0.16 4.77 2.85
N ILE A 88 1.28 4.15 3.21
CA ILE A 88 2.27 4.76 4.11
C ILE A 88 2.82 6.05 3.52
N GLY A 89 3.18 6.04 2.24
CA GLY A 89 3.64 7.23 1.54
C GLY A 89 2.62 8.36 1.55
N ALA A 90 1.35 8.04 1.31
CA ALA A 90 0.25 9.00 1.33
C ALA A 90 -0.13 9.49 2.73
N ALA A 91 0.12 8.68 3.76
CA ALA A 91 -0.23 9.00 5.15
C ALA A 91 0.79 9.87 5.88
N MET A 92 1.98 10.07 5.31
CA MET A 92 2.99 10.93 5.92
C MET A 92 2.50 12.38 5.95
N PRO A 93 2.46 13.04 7.13
CA PRO A 93 1.92 14.37 7.25
C PRO A 93 2.83 15.40 6.58
N TYR A 94 2.20 16.39 5.94
CA TYR A 94 2.87 17.57 5.46
C TYR A 94 3.32 18.44 6.64
N GLU A 95 4.58 18.83 6.66
CA GLU A 95 5.11 19.81 7.60
C GLU A 95 5.60 21.06 6.86
N ARG A 96 4.94 22.17 7.11
CA ARG A 96 5.26 23.43 6.45
C ARG A 96 6.63 23.96 6.85
N GLY A 97 7.52 24.11 5.86
CA GLY A 97 8.77 24.82 6.02
C GLY A 97 8.66 26.33 5.75
N PRO A 98 9.73 27.08 5.98
CA PRO A 98 9.73 28.55 5.80
C PRO A 98 9.84 28.99 4.35
N LYS A 99 10.29 28.13 3.46
CA LYS A 99 10.58 28.47 2.06
C LYS A 99 9.35 28.31 1.17
N VAL A 100 9.02 29.34 0.39
CA VAL A 100 8.03 29.27 -0.69
C VAL A 100 8.67 28.61 -1.92
N ILE A 101 8.08 27.51 -2.40
CA ILE A 101 8.58 26.74 -3.56
C ILE A 101 7.82 27.03 -4.84
N SER A 102 6.55 27.46 -4.74
CA SER A 102 5.70 27.78 -5.87
C SER A 102 4.53 28.64 -5.43
N ARG A 103 3.66 28.99 -6.36
CA ARG A 103 2.35 29.55 -6.09
C ARG A 103 1.29 28.69 -6.74
N ASP A 104 0.14 28.57 -6.09
CA ASP A 104 -1.00 27.86 -6.62
C ASP A 104 -1.76 28.67 -7.70
N ASP A 105 -2.82 28.08 -8.25
CA ASP A 105 -3.64 28.71 -9.30
C ASP A 105 -4.34 30.00 -8.84
N GLN A 106 -4.44 30.22 -7.54
CA GLN A 106 -5.04 31.42 -6.91
C GLN A 106 -3.98 32.47 -6.55
N GLY A 107 -2.69 32.14 -6.75
CA GLY A 107 -1.58 33.01 -6.44
C GLY A 107 -1.07 32.91 -5.00
N ASP A 108 -1.62 32.00 -4.20
CA ASP A 108 -1.20 31.78 -2.82
C ASP A 108 0.14 31.04 -2.75
N PRO A 109 0.99 31.34 -1.76
CA PRO A 109 2.27 30.71 -1.63
C PRO A 109 2.14 29.24 -1.22
N VAL A 110 2.83 28.35 -1.95
CA VAL A 110 3.03 26.94 -1.58
C VAL A 110 4.39 26.81 -0.92
N TYR A 111 4.38 26.33 0.32
CA TYR A 111 5.59 26.17 1.11
C TYR A 111 6.20 24.79 0.94
N GLU A 112 7.53 24.71 1.16
CA GLU A 112 8.22 23.45 1.17
C GLU A 112 7.67 22.50 2.25
N ASP A 113 7.77 21.21 1.98
CA ASP A 113 7.49 20.16 2.96
C ASP A 113 8.81 19.77 3.64
N ILE A 114 8.93 20.01 4.93
CA ILE A 114 10.08 19.60 5.76
C ILE A 114 9.81 18.32 6.56
N GLY A 115 8.67 17.67 6.32
CA GLY A 115 8.30 16.40 6.92
C GLY A 115 9.05 15.21 6.31
N LEU A 116 8.50 14.02 6.55
CA LEU A 116 9.14 12.76 6.14
C LEU A 116 9.02 12.48 4.63
N THR A 117 8.00 13.01 3.97
CA THR A 117 7.70 12.67 2.57
C THR A 117 8.85 12.95 1.61
N PRO A 118 9.48 14.16 1.60
CA PRO A 118 10.58 14.41 0.68
C PRO A 118 11.77 13.48 0.90
N ARG A 119 12.07 13.19 2.16
CA ARG A 119 13.16 12.28 2.53
C ARG A 119 12.84 10.85 2.13
N PHE A 120 11.62 10.41 2.33
CA PHE A 120 11.16 9.09 1.90
C PHE A 120 11.28 8.92 0.37
N VAL A 121 10.84 9.91 -0.40
CA VAL A 121 10.93 9.91 -1.87
C VAL A 121 12.39 9.85 -2.33
N GLU A 122 13.26 10.67 -1.75
CA GLU A 122 14.70 10.69 -2.06
C GLU A 122 15.36 9.34 -1.80
N LEU A 123 15.12 8.76 -0.62
CA LEU A 123 15.65 7.46 -0.23
C LEU A 123 15.12 6.33 -1.11
N THR A 124 13.86 6.38 -1.48
CA THR A 124 13.25 5.41 -2.40
C THR A 124 13.96 5.41 -3.75
N ARG A 125 14.20 6.58 -4.32
CA ARG A 125 14.95 6.72 -5.58
C ARG A 125 16.37 6.17 -5.47
N LYS A 126 17.05 6.49 -4.37
CA LYS A 126 18.42 6.02 -4.10
C LYS A 126 18.49 4.49 -4.05
N PHE A 127 17.60 3.87 -3.29
CA PHE A 127 17.58 2.41 -3.14
C PHE A 127 17.08 1.71 -4.40
N LYS A 128 16.14 2.30 -5.14
CA LYS A 128 15.72 1.77 -6.44
C LYS A 128 16.90 1.63 -7.40
N LYS A 129 17.73 2.65 -7.51
CA LYS A 129 18.96 2.60 -8.34
C LYS A 129 19.92 1.50 -7.88
N LYS A 130 20.13 1.35 -6.57
CA LYS A 130 21.00 0.31 -6.03
C LYS A 130 20.51 -1.10 -6.33
N LEU A 131 19.22 -1.33 -6.17
CA LEU A 131 18.60 -2.63 -6.40
C LEU A 131 18.55 -2.98 -7.90
N ASP A 132 18.37 -2.01 -8.76
CA ASP A 132 18.35 -2.19 -10.21
C ASP A 132 19.72 -2.63 -10.75
N VAL A 133 20.81 -2.04 -10.24
CA VAL A 133 22.19 -2.39 -10.63
C VAL A 133 22.62 -3.76 -10.07
N SER A 134 22.02 -4.21 -8.99
CA SER A 134 22.37 -5.48 -8.33
C SER A 134 21.63 -6.70 -8.92
N GLY A 135 20.74 -6.45 -9.87
CA GLY A 135 19.91 -7.47 -10.50
C GLY A 135 20.46 -8.08 -11.77
#